data_7c0ae3bfee9820580b4eebdc2de91936
#
_entry.id   7c0ae3bfee9820580b4eebdc2de91936
#
_cell.length_a   1.000
_cell.length_b   1.000
_cell.length_c   1.000
_cell.angle_alpha   90.00
_cell.angle_beta   90.00
_cell.angle_gamma   90.00
#
_symmetry.space_group_name_H-M   'P 1'
#
loop_
_entity.id
_entity.type
_entity.pdbx_description
1 polymer ?
#
loop_
_entity_poly.entity_id
_entity_poly.type
_entity_poly.pdbx_seq_one_letter_code
_entity_poly.pdbx_strand_id
1 'polypeptide(L)'
;MLRRTDKFTLPTWIRIPLAAGTTLAALPIFSKIVGFSFLPAPDWVARTEAAAIFAGGVMAILAWWVAFKTASRVDAGGFRRTVAIWGTPVVGFLLGKIALVVGVPMMIAIVFGQSVELAFKIESSRSQSRRCPVPIFIADMPFFFNRLCLPFPGGKYYQPGGNILVQGRGTERGVFVGTLRGGN
;
A
#
# COMPACT_ATOMS: atom_id res chain seq x y z
N MET A 1 22.97 38.26 -14.88
CA MET A 1 23.58 36.94 -15.09
C MET A 1 22.50 35.87 -14.98
N LEU A 2 21.97 35.39 -16.11
CA LEU A 2 20.95 34.35 -16.16
C LEU A 2 21.61 32.97 -15.88
N ARG A 3 21.36 32.45 -14.69
CA ARG A 3 21.82 31.11 -14.29
C ARG A 3 21.14 30.07 -15.20
N ARG A 4 21.88 29.49 -16.12
CA ARG A 4 21.44 28.43 -17.01
C ARG A 4 20.95 27.27 -16.13
N THR A 5 19.63 27.07 -16.05
CA THR A 5 19.03 25.92 -15.39
C THR A 5 19.24 24.70 -16.28
N ASP A 6 20.38 24.02 -16.10
CA ASP A 6 20.61 22.73 -16.75
C ASP A 6 19.48 21.78 -16.31
N LYS A 7 18.60 21.46 -17.26
CA LYS A 7 17.50 20.54 -17.03
C LYS A 7 18.08 19.16 -16.69
N PHE A 8 17.95 18.78 -15.43
CA PHE A 8 18.31 17.42 -14.99
C PHE A 8 17.38 16.42 -15.62
N THR A 9 17.83 15.75 -16.67
CA THR A 9 17.09 14.65 -17.30
C THR A 9 17.55 13.34 -16.67
N LEU A 10 16.67 12.71 -15.90
CA LEU A 10 16.89 11.36 -15.42
C LEU A 10 16.97 10.40 -16.62
N PRO A 11 17.93 9.46 -16.65
CA PRO A 11 17.99 8.45 -17.70
C PRO A 11 16.73 7.59 -17.68
N THR A 12 16.27 7.18 -18.85
CA THR A 12 14.99 6.50 -19.04
C THR A 12 14.87 5.22 -18.23
N TRP A 13 15.96 4.48 -18.08
CA TRP A 13 15.99 3.22 -17.31
C TRP A 13 15.72 3.41 -15.80
N ILE A 14 15.90 4.62 -15.26
CA ILE A 14 15.53 4.96 -13.88
C ILE A 14 14.11 5.55 -13.83
N ARG A 15 13.75 6.38 -14.81
CA ARG A 15 12.44 7.05 -14.81
C ARG A 15 11.29 6.07 -14.90
N ILE A 16 11.40 5.03 -15.74
CA ILE A 16 10.32 4.06 -15.93
C ILE A 16 10.03 3.27 -14.66
N PRO A 17 10.98 2.58 -14.03
CA PRO A 17 10.67 1.80 -12.82
C PRO A 17 10.26 2.69 -11.63
N LEU A 18 10.83 3.88 -11.51
CA LEU A 18 10.46 4.81 -10.45
C LEU A 18 9.02 5.32 -10.65
N ALA A 19 8.66 5.72 -11.87
CA ALA A 19 7.30 6.15 -12.19
C ALA A 19 6.29 5.01 -12.01
N ALA A 20 6.59 3.82 -12.53
CA ALA A 20 5.72 2.65 -12.39
C ALA A 20 5.53 2.26 -10.92
N GLY A 21 6.61 2.17 -10.13
CA GLY A 21 6.55 1.83 -8.72
C GLY A 21 5.79 2.87 -7.89
N THR A 22 6.02 4.16 -8.14
CA THR A 22 5.29 5.24 -7.44
C THR A 22 3.81 5.26 -7.82
N THR A 23 3.46 5.06 -9.09
CA THR A 23 2.07 4.99 -9.55
C THR A 23 1.35 3.80 -8.91
N LEU A 24 1.96 2.60 -8.94
CA LEU A 24 1.40 1.40 -8.33
C LEU A 24 1.24 1.54 -6.81
N ALA A 25 2.15 2.23 -6.12
CA ALA A 25 2.02 2.49 -4.69
C ALA A 25 0.98 3.57 -4.38
N ALA A 26 0.81 4.56 -5.26
CA ALA A 26 -0.16 5.63 -5.08
C ALA A 26 -1.62 5.14 -5.24
N LEU A 27 -1.86 4.18 -6.14
CA LEU A 27 -3.20 3.64 -6.40
C LEU A 27 -3.94 3.15 -5.14
N PRO A 28 -3.38 2.24 -4.32
CA PRO A 28 -4.07 1.76 -3.13
C PRO A 28 -4.24 2.85 -2.06
N ILE A 29 -3.30 3.79 -1.97
CA ILE A 29 -3.41 4.93 -1.04
C ILE A 29 -4.57 5.83 -1.48
N PHE A 30 -4.64 6.15 -2.78
CA PHE A 30 -5.70 6.97 -3.34
C PHE A 30 -7.07 6.30 -3.22
N SER A 31 -7.19 5.00 -3.54
CA SER A 31 -8.44 4.26 -3.40
C SER A 31 -8.97 4.28 -1.97
N LYS A 32 -8.09 4.18 -0.98
CA LYS A 32 -8.46 4.27 0.43
C LYS A 32 -8.96 5.65 0.82
N ILE A 33 -8.41 6.72 0.25
CA ILE A 33 -8.87 8.11 0.48
C ILE A 33 -10.27 8.30 -0.12
N VAL A 34 -10.54 7.71 -1.30
CA VAL A 34 -11.85 7.78 -1.98
C VAL A 34 -12.90 6.87 -1.32
N GLY A 35 -12.50 6.01 -0.39
CA GLY A 35 -13.40 5.12 0.36
C GLY A 35 -13.50 3.70 -0.20
N PHE A 36 -12.73 3.35 -1.22
CA PHE A 36 -12.63 1.98 -1.70
C PHE A 36 -11.62 1.20 -0.87
N SER A 37 -12.08 0.18 -0.16
CA SER A 37 -11.21 -0.72 0.61
C SER A 37 -10.83 -1.92 -0.25
N PHE A 38 -9.55 -2.05 -0.57
CA PHE A 38 -8.97 -3.22 -1.20
C PHE A 38 -8.19 -4.04 -0.19
N LEU A 39 -8.43 -5.35 -0.16
CA LEU A 39 -7.75 -6.31 0.71
C LEU A 39 -6.95 -7.29 -0.16
N PRO A 40 -5.62 -7.33 -0.06
CA PRO A 40 -4.83 -8.38 -0.70
C PRO A 40 -5.09 -9.71 0.00
N ALA A 41 -5.07 -10.83 -0.74
CA ALA A 41 -5.24 -12.16 -0.16
C ALA A 41 -4.07 -12.51 0.76
N PRO A 42 -4.30 -13.14 1.93
CA PRO A 42 -3.22 -13.52 2.86
C PRO A 42 -2.16 -14.40 2.21
N ASP A 43 -2.57 -15.37 1.39
CA ASP A 43 -1.65 -16.24 0.65
C ASP A 43 -0.76 -15.48 -0.33
N TRP A 44 -1.32 -14.44 -0.97
CA TRP A 44 -0.53 -13.58 -1.84
C TRP A 44 0.51 -12.81 -1.04
N VAL A 45 0.14 -12.24 0.09
CA VAL A 45 1.06 -11.48 0.96
C VAL A 45 2.21 -12.38 1.41
N ALA A 46 1.92 -13.59 1.90
CA ALA A 46 2.91 -14.55 2.35
C ALA A 46 3.87 -14.98 1.22
N ARG A 47 3.34 -15.32 0.04
CA ARG A 47 4.16 -15.76 -1.12
C ARG A 47 5.02 -14.65 -1.71
N THR A 48 4.61 -13.40 -1.59
CA THR A 48 5.32 -12.26 -2.20
C THR A 48 6.20 -11.50 -1.22
N GLU A 49 6.34 -11.93 0.02
CA GLU A 49 7.11 -11.22 1.05
C GLU A 49 8.56 -10.98 0.64
N ALA A 50 9.27 -12.02 0.21
CA ALA A 50 10.66 -11.90 -0.25
C ALA A 50 10.78 -10.97 -1.48
N ALA A 51 9.89 -11.13 -2.46
CA ALA A 51 9.85 -10.27 -3.63
C ALA A 51 9.52 -8.81 -3.27
N ALA A 52 8.66 -8.59 -2.27
CA ALA A 52 8.31 -7.27 -1.79
C ALA A 52 9.49 -6.56 -1.09
N ILE A 53 10.29 -7.30 -0.32
CA ILE A 53 11.53 -6.80 0.29
C ILE A 53 12.52 -6.41 -0.82
N PHE A 54 12.68 -7.26 -1.82
CA PHE A 54 13.57 -6.96 -2.96
C PHE A 54 13.10 -5.73 -3.74
N ALA A 55 11.82 -5.64 -4.10
CA ALA A 55 11.24 -4.49 -4.79
C ALA A 55 11.38 -3.20 -3.95
N GLY A 56 11.17 -3.30 -2.64
CA GLY A 56 11.42 -2.22 -1.69
C GLY A 56 12.87 -1.75 -1.70
N GLY A 57 13.82 -2.68 -1.67
CA GLY A 57 15.26 -2.39 -1.74
C GLY A 57 15.66 -1.68 -3.02
N VAL A 58 15.18 -2.17 -4.16
CA VAL A 58 15.43 -1.53 -5.47
C VAL A 58 14.88 -0.10 -5.50
N MET A 59 13.64 0.10 -5.05
CA MET A 59 13.03 1.42 -4.99
C MET A 59 13.74 2.36 -4.00
N ALA A 60 14.23 1.82 -2.87
CA ALA A 60 15.02 2.59 -1.90
C ALA A 60 16.32 3.11 -2.53
N ILE A 61 17.05 2.23 -3.25
CA ILE A 61 18.31 2.59 -3.93
C ILE A 61 18.05 3.63 -5.01
N LEU A 62 17.02 3.44 -5.85
CA LEU A 62 16.66 4.39 -6.91
C LEU A 62 16.27 5.75 -6.34
N ALA A 63 15.43 5.76 -5.31
CA ALA A 63 15.00 6.98 -4.65
C ALA A 63 16.17 7.71 -3.97
N TRP A 64 17.03 6.97 -3.27
CA TRP A 64 18.23 7.51 -2.66
C TRP A 64 19.19 8.12 -3.68
N TRP A 65 19.42 7.42 -4.80
CA TRP A 65 20.28 7.92 -5.88
C TRP A 65 19.75 9.23 -6.46
N VAL A 66 18.43 9.31 -6.71
CA VAL A 66 17.78 10.55 -7.18
C VAL A 66 17.92 11.67 -6.14
N ALA A 67 17.64 11.38 -4.87
CA ALA A 67 17.77 12.36 -3.79
C ALA A 67 19.21 12.90 -3.68
N PHE A 68 20.19 12.01 -3.75
CA PHE A 68 21.61 12.38 -3.68
C PHE A 68 22.02 13.29 -4.84
N LYS A 69 21.63 12.96 -6.06
CA LYS A 69 21.89 13.78 -7.26
C LYS A 69 21.18 15.13 -7.22
N THR A 70 19.99 15.20 -6.63
CA THR A 70 19.19 16.42 -6.55
C THR A 70 19.62 17.31 -5.38
N ALA A 71 20.04 16.72 -4.27
CA ALA A 71 20.45 17.43 -3.06
C ALA A 71 21.63 18.39 -3.27
N SER A 72 22.49 18.13 -4.25
CA SER A 72 23.60 19.05 -4.61
C SER A 72 23.13 20.33 -5.31
N ARG A 73 21.88 20.40 -5.74
CA ARG A 73 21.30 21.51 -6.53
C ARG A 73 20.33 22.38 -5.74
N VAL A 74 19.87 21.89 -4.59
CA VAL A 74 18.91 22.59 -3.73
C VAL A 74 19.69 23.24 -2.58
N ASP A 75 19.68 24.57 -2.50
CA ASP A 75 20.22 25.35 -1.37
C ASP A 75 19.30 25.21 -0.14
N ALA A 76 18.99 23.97 0.26
CA ALA A 76 18.26 23.72 1.49
C ALA A 76 19.26 23.69 2.66
N GLY A 77 18.94 24.40 3.75
CA GLY A 77 19.77 24.41 4.96
C GLY A 77 20.16 22.99 5.38
N GLY A 78 21.35 22.81 5.94
CA GLY A 78 22.00 21.51 6.17
C GLY A 78 21.12 20.43 6.79
N PHE A 79 20.27 20.78 7.78
CA PHE A 79 19.37 19.81 8.42
C PHE A 79 18.31 19.24 7.46
N ARG A 80 17.64 20.11 6.65
CA ARG A 80 16.62 19.67 5.68
C ARG A 80 17.23 18.74 4.61
N ARG A 81 18.44 19.06 4.17
CA ARG A 81 19.18 18.23 3.22
C ARG A 81 19.49 16.85 3.78
N THR A 82 19.96 16.78 5.03
CA THR A 82 20.28 15.52 5.71
C THR A 82 19.03 14.66 5.86
N VAL A 83 17.93 15.22 6.36
CA VAL A 83 16.65 14.51 6.51
C VAL A 83 16.12 14.00 5.16
N ALA A 84 16.22 14.78 4.09
CA ALA A 84 15.79 14.37 2.76
C ALA A 84 16.63 13.21 2.23
N ILE A 85 17.96 13.24 2.37
CA ILE A 85 18.85 12.18 1.87
C ILE A 85 18.61 10.86 2.63
N TRP A 86 18.48 10.91 3.96
CA TRP A 86 18.31 9.71 4.78
C TRP A 86 16.86 9.21 4.88
N GLY A 87 15.88 10.10 4.76
CA GLY A 87 14.47 9.73 4.76
C GLY A 87 14.00 9.12 3.44
N THR A 88 14.57 9.54 2.31
CA THR A 88 14.15 9.09 0.97
C THR A 88 14.25 7.59 0.76
N PRO A 89 15.32 6.87 1.17
CA PRO A 89 15.40 5.42 1.01
C PRO A 89 14.32 4.68 1.81
N VAL A 90 13.96 5.17 3.00
CA VAL A 90 12.90 4.56 3.82
C VAL A 90 11.56 4.69 3.11
N VAL A 91 11.24 5.88 2.60
CA VAL A 91 10.02 6.12 1.82
C VAL A 91 10.02 5.28 0.55
N GLY A 92 11.13 5.22 -0.18
CA GLY A 92 11.29 4.39 -1.37
C GLY A 92 11.04 2.91 -1.09
N PHE A 93 11.60 2.39 0.02
CA PHE A 93 11.39 1.00 0.46
C PHE A 93 9.91 0.70 0.72
N LEU A 94 9.24 1.57 1.46
CA LEU A 94 7.81 1.41 1.78
C LEU A 94 6.95 1.46 0.51
N LEU A 95 7.22 2.41 -0.39
CA LEU A 95 6.51 2.51 -1.66
C LEU A 95 6.71 1.27 -2.54
N GLY A 96 7.93 0.76 -2.65
CA GLY A 96 8.21 -0.47 -3.40
C GLY A 96 7.49 -1.69 -2.83
N LYS A 97 7.48 -1.83 -1.50
CA LYS A 97 6.76 -2.90 -0.82
C LYS A 97 5.25 -2.80 -1.05
N ILE A 98 4.65 -1.61 -0.87
CA ILE A 98 3.22 -1.37 -1.10
C ILE A 98 2.85 -1.60 -2.57
N ALA A 99 3.66 -1.14 -3.51
CA ALA A 99 3.44 -1.33 -4.93
C ALA A 99 3.28 -2.81 -5.30
N LEU A 100 4.15 -3.68 -4.78
CA LEU A 100 4.10 -5.11 -5.09
C LEU A 100 2.98 -5.83 -4.34
N VAL A 101 2.88 -5.64 -3.01
CA VAL A 101 1.94 -6.41 -2.17
C VAL A 101 0.49 -6.00 -2.41
N VAL A 102 0.24 -4.71 -2.63
CA VAL A 102 -1.11 -4.17 -2.74
C VAL A 102 -1.41 -3.62 -4.14
N GLY A 103 -0.48 -2.87 -4.73
CA GLY A 103 -0.67 -2.21 -6.02
C GLY A 103 -0.84 -3.21 -7.17
N VAL A 104 0.01 -4.24 -7.24
CA VAL A 104 -0.07 -5.27 -8.29
C VAL A 104 -1.39 -6.04 -8.24
N PRO A 105 -1.80 -6.69 -7.12
CA PRO A 105 -3.07 -7.43 -7.09
C PRO A 105 -4.28 -6.51 -7.28
N MET A 106 -4.20 -5.26 -6.84
CA MET A 106 -5.25 -4.28 -7.07
C MET A 106 -5.43 -3.97 -8.56
N MET A 107 -4.34 -3.77 -9.31
CA MET A 107 -4.38 -3.58 -10.76
C MET A 107 -4.96 -4.80 -11.47
N ILE A 108 -4.54 -6.02 -11.07
CA ILE A 108 -5.09 -7.26 -11.61
C ILE A 108 -6.60 -7.35 -11.32
N ALA A 109 -7.04 -6.99 -10.13
CA ALA A 109 -8.44 -6.99 -9.74
C ALA A 109 -9.28 -5.94 -10.51
N ILE A 110 -8.71 -4.79 -10.85
CA ILE A 110 -9.39 -3.77 -11.68
C ILE A 110 -9.62 -4.29 -13.11
N VAL A 111 -8.60 -4.92 -13.71
CA VAL A 111 -8.64 -5.35 -15.12
C VAL A 111 -9.41 -6.66 -15.28
N PHE A 112 -9.14 -7.65 -14.44
CA PHE A 112 -9.64 -9.02 -14.55
C PHE A 112 -10.56 -9.44 -13.42
N GLY A 113 -10.96 -8.50 -12.54
CA GLY A 113 -11.74 -8.82 -11.34
C GLY A 113 -13.14 -9.35 -11.65
N GLN A 114 -13.46 -10.46 -11.01
CA GLN A 114 -14.77 -11.11 -11.00
C GLN A 114 -15.35 -11.05 -9.58
N SER A 115 -16.58 -11.55 -9.40
CA SER A 115 -17.14 -11.73 -8.06
C SER A 115 -16.42 -12.88 -7.37
N VAL A 116 -15.69 -12.58 -6.30
CA VAL A 116 -14.92 -13.55 -5.52
C VAL A 116 -15.27 -13.42 -4.04
N GLU A 117 -15.07 -14.53 -3.32
CA GLU A 117 -15.23 -14.59 -1.87
C GLU A 117 -13.90 -15.06 -1.27
N LEU A 118 -13.34 -14.26 -0.37
CA LEU A 118 -12.07 -14.55 0.31
C LEU A 118 -12.27 -14.58 1.82
N ALA A 119 -11.62 -15.55 2.46
CA ALA A 119 -11.63 -15.69 3.92
C ALA A 119 -10.46 -14.93 4.53
N PHE A 120 -10.74 -14.14 5.57
CA PHE A 120 -9.74 -13.40 6.32
C PHE A 120 -9.86 -13.71 7.80
N LYS A 121 -8.73 -13.83 8.50
CA LYS A 121 -8.68 -14.06 9.94
C LYS A 121 -8.70 -12.73 10.69
N ILE A 122 -9.55 -12.65 11.71
CA ILE A 122 -9.65 -11.47 12.58
C ILE A 122 -8.58 -11.57 13.65
N GLU A 123 -7.71 -10.57 13.73
CA GLU A 123 -6.71 -10.45 14.81
C GLU A 123 -7.34 -9.85 16.06
N SER A 124 -8.02 -8.73 15.91
CA SER A 124 -8.70 -8.06 17.00
C SER A 124 -9.84 -7.18 16.49
N SER A 125 -10.87 -7.05 17.33
CA SER A 125 -11.90 -6.04 17.18
C SER A 125 -11.80 -5.09 18.37
N ARG A 126 -11.62 -3.79 18.13
CA ARG A 126 -11.56 -2.78 19.19
C ARG A 126 -12.85 -1.99 19.24
N SER A 127 -13.12 -1.41 20.42
CA SER A 127 -14.28 -0.58 20.61
C SER A 127 -14.21 0.70 19.77
N GLN A 128 -15.37 1.15 19.41
CA GLN A 128 -15.81 2.30 18.64
C GLN A 128 -14.86 3.52 18.62
N SER A 129 -14.50 3.96 17.44
CA SER A 129 -13.91 5.27 17.18
C SER A 129 -14.94 6.17 16.50
N ARG A 130 -14.91 7.48 16.73
CA ARG A 130 -15.85 8.45 16.12
C ARG A 130 -15.94 8.37 14.60
N ARG A 131 -14.89 7.88 13.92
CA ARG A 131 -14.84 7.75 12.45
C ARG A 131 -15.04 6.33 11.94
N CYS A 132 -15.06 5.33 12.82
CA CYS A 132 -15.18 3.93 12.46
C CYS A 132 -15.99 3.22 13.55
N PRO A 133 -17.30 2.94 13.32
CA PRO A 133 -18.17 2.34 14.33
C PRO A 133 -17.67 0.99 14.82
N VAL A 134 -17.17 0.13 13.93
CA VAL A 134 -16.62 -1.18 14.28
C VAL A 134 -15.33 -1.41 13.51
N PRO A 135 -14.17 -1.01 14.08
CA PRO A 135 -12.87 -1.30 13.48
C PRO A 135 -12.49 -2.76 13.68
N ILE A 136 -12.32 -3.50 12.59
CA ILE A 136 -11.79 -4.87 12.61
C ILE A 136 -10.36 -4.81 12.10
N PHE A 137 -9.46 -5.49 12.82
CA PHE A 137 -8.07 -5.67 12.40
C PHE A 137 -7.92 -7.08 11.85
N ILE A 138 -7.38 -7.17 10.65
CA ILE A 138 -7.15 -8.40 9.92
C ILE A 138 -5.72 -8.85 10.15
N ALA A 139 -5.54 -10.11 10.53
CA ALA A 139 -4.22 -10.71 10.73
C ALA A 139 -3.43 -10.78 9.41
N ASP A 140 -2.09 -10.78 9.53
CA ASP A 140 -1.15 -10.97 8.43
C ASP A 140 -1.24 -9.94 7.30
N MET A 141 -1.81 -8.75 7.59
CA MET A 141 -1.94 -7.64 6.65
C MET A 141 -0.92 -6.54 6.89
N PRO A 142 -0.44 -5.86 5.82
CA PRO A 142 0.40 -4.68 5.98
C PRO A 142 -0.30 -3.62 6.84
N PHE A 143 0.45 -2.98 7.73
CA PHE A 143 -0.04 -2.02 8.74
C PHE A 143 -1.06 -0.99 8.23
N PHE A 144 -0.87 -0.48 7.00
CA PHE A 144 -1.79 0.50 6.41
C PHE A 144 -3.10 -0.10 5.89
N PHE A 145 -3.18 -1.41 5.71
CA PHE A 145 -4.31 -2.11 5.08
C PHE A 145 -4.97 -3.14 6.02
N ASN A 146 -4.49 -3.27 7.25
CA ASN A 146 -5.02 -4.22 8.24
C ASN A 146 -6.33 -3.78 8.89
N ARG A 147 -6.76 -2.51 8.70
CA ARG A 147 -7.95 -1.96 9.35
C ARG A 147 -9.11 -1.85 8.36
N LEU A 148 -10.18 -2.56 8.66
CA LEU A 148 -11.46 -2.49 7.95
C LEU A 148 -12.50 -1.80 8.85
N CYS A 149 -13.22 -0.82 8.30
CA CYS A 149 -14.31 -0.13 8.99
C CYS A 149 -15.65 -0.64 8.49
N LEU A 150 -16.46 -1.18 9.39
CA LEU A 150 -17.81 -1.59 9.07
C LEU A 150 -18.80 -0.44 9.28
N PRO A 151 -19.67 -0.14 8.28
CA PRO A 151 -20.63 0.95 8.40
C PRO A 151 -21.83 0.63 9.30
N PHE A 152 -22.02 -0.62 9.72
CA PHE A 152 -23.22 -1.03 10.47
C PHE A 152 -22.96 -1.35 11.93
N PRO A 153 -23.74 -0.72 12.86
CA PRO A 153 -23.72 -1.05 14.30
C PRO A 153 -24.46 -2.36 14.64
N GLY A 154 -25.06 -3.05 13.66
CA GLY A 154 -25.72 -4.35 13.83
C GLY A 154 -24.76 -5.50 14.11
N GLY A 155 -23.73 -5.23 14.89
CA GLY A 155 -22.62 -6.10 15.14
C GLY A 155 -22.95 -7.38 15.86
N LYS A 156 -22.97 -8.47 15.15
CA LYS A 156 -22.35 -9.68 15.69
C LYS A 156 -20.90 -9.28 15.97
N TYR A 157 -20.55 -9.19 17.25
CA TYR A 157 -19.17 -8.93 17.67
C TYR A 157 -18.29 -10.01 17.04
N TYR A 158 -17.53 -9.62 16.04
CA TYR A 158 -16.57 -10.52 15.42
C TYR A 158 -15.52 -10.86 16.47
N GLN A 159 -15.52 -12.12 16.92
CA GLN A 159 -14.59 -12.56 17.95
C GLN A 159 -13.17 -12.62 17.40
N PRO A 160 -12.16 -12.20 18.17
CA PRO A 160 -10.76 -12.39 17.82
C PRO A 160 -10.49 -13.87 17.53
N GLY A 161 -9.77 -14.15 16.46
CA GLY A 161 -9.50 -15.51 15.99
C GLY A 161 -10.57 -16.10 15.06
N GLY A 162 -11.73 -15.46 14.92
CA GLY A 162 -12.76 -15.85 13.96
C GLY A 162 -12.38 -15.53 12.52
N ASN A 163 -13.07 -16.17 11.56
CA ASN A 163 -12.93 -15.88 10.15
C ASN A 163 -14.07 -14.99 9.66
N ILE A 164 -13.76 -14.08 8.75
CA ILE A 164 -14.74 -13.32 7.98
C ILE A 164 -14.62 -13.67 6.51
N LEU A 165 -15.74 -13.80 5.84
CA LEU A 165 -15.83 -13.97 4.41
C LEU A 165 -16.11 -12.60 3.79
N VAL A 166 -15.20 -12.16 2.93
CA VAL A 166 -15.31 -10.89 2.21
C VAL A 166 -15.69 -11.21 0.78
N GLN A 167 -16.88 -10.80 0.39
CA GLN A 167 -17.37 -10.92 -0.97
C GLN A 167 -17.26 -9.59 -1.69
N GLY A 168 -16.74 -9.60 -2.92
CA GLY A 168 -16.59 -8.41 -3.71
C GLY A 168 -16.00 -8.67 -5.08
N ARG A 169 -15.68 -7.60 -5.79
CA ARG A 169 -14.99 -7.70 -7.08
C ARG A 169 -13.50 -7.86 -6.85
N GLY A 170 -12.90 -8.90 -7.41
CA GLY A 170 -11.48 -9.15 -7.21
C GLY A 170 -10.99 -10.39 -7.95
N THR A 171 -9.90 -10.93 -7.45
CA THR A 171 -9.27 -12.16 -7.90
C THR A 171 -8.82 -12.96 -6.67
N GLU A 172 -8.29 -14.17 -6.85
CA GLU A 172 -7.67 -14.94 -5.76
C GLU A 172 -6.51 -14.22 -5.05
N ARG A 173 -5.99 -13.13 -5.64
CA ARG A 173 -4.88 -12.34 -5.09
C ARG A 173 -5.34 -11.15 -4.24
N GLY A 174 -6.63 -10.80 -4.28
CA GLY A 174 -7.21 -9.72 -3.50
C GLY A 174 -8.58 -9.28 -4.00
N VAL A 175 -9.34 -8.63 -3.12
CA VAL A 175 -10.73 -8.26 -3.33
C VAL A 175 -11.03 -6.83 -2.91
N PHE A 176 -11.83 -6.12 -3.70
CA PHE A 176 -12.50 -4.90 -3.27
C PHE A 176 -13.67 -5.28 -2.38
N VAL A 177 -13.70 -4.73 -1.18
CA VAL A 177 -14.71 -5.05 -0.18
C VAL A 177 -16.08 -4.57 -0.63
N GLY A 178 -16.99 -5.51 -0.90
CA GLY A 178 -18.39 -5.25 -1.20
C GLY A 178 -19.27 -5.59 0.01
N THR A 179 -19.46 -6.87 0.29
CA THR A 179 -20.25 -7.35 1.42
C THR A 179 -19.42 -8.25 2.32
N LEU A 180 -19.80 -8.30 3.60
CA LEU A 180 -19.13 -9.09 4.61
C LEU A 180 -20.10 -10.10 5.19
N ARG A 181 -19.66 -11.35 5.30
CA ARG A 181 -20.39 -12.44 5.96
C ARG A 181 -19.55 -12.98 7.10
N GLY A 182 -20.16 -13.21 8.25
CA GLY A 182 -19.49 -13.92 9.36
C GLY A 182 -19.25 -15.36 8.90
N GLY A 183 -18.01 -15.81 8.91
CA GLY A 183 -17.67 -17.21 8.82
C GLY A 183 -17.97 -17.88 10.16
N ASN A 184 -18.55 -19.04 10.13
CA ASN A 184 -18.68 -19.91 11.31
C ASN A 184 -17.33 -20.48 11.68
#